data_b27b83bd89669886eb77f362ffba421b
#
_entry.id   b27b83bd89669886eb77f362ffba421b
#
_cell.length_a   1.000
_cell.length_b   1.000
_cell.length_c   1.000
_cell.angle_alpha   90.00
_cell.angle_beta   90.00
_cell.angle_gamma   90.00
#
_symmetry.space_group_name_H-M   'P 1'
#
loop_
_entity.id
_entity.type
_entity.pdbx_description
1 polymer ?
#
loop_
_entity_poly.entity_id
_entity_poly.type
_entity_poly.pdbx_seq_one_letter_code
_entity_poly.pdbx_strand_id
1 'polypeptide(L)'
;LLGNTISKYFLEREDYQTIAILRDYAKLKLFHKKFHQKFLVIENILDYAKTEKIIKSIKPDILINCLGITNKEILINPIQVEKIITINSLFPHWLQRICSDLGTRLIHLSTDCIFSGNKGFYSEEDIPDPPDIYGRSKLLGELNYENTLTIRKSVIGHELVNKKGLLEWFLDQTNFVQGYKNVIFSGITVLEL
;
A
#
# COMPACT_ATOMS: atom_id res chain seq x y z
N LEU A 1 0.58 1.76 7.96
CA LEU A 1 2.02 1.60 7.98
C LEU A 1 2.67 2.33 6.80
N LEU A 2 2.72 1.74 5.60
CA LEU A 2 3.48 2.23 4.44
C LEU A 2 3.18 3.68 4.03
N GLY A 3 1.94 4.01 3.73
CA GLY A 3 1.57 5.35 3.30
C GLY A 3 1.97 6.44 4.29
N ASN A 4 1.96 6.14 5.60
CA ASN A 4 2.43 7.08 6.62
C ASN A 4 3.94 7.29 6.57
N THR A 5 4.73 6.21 6.48
CA THR A 5 6.19 6.32 6.49
C THR A 5 6.67 7.00 5.21
N ILE A 6 6.15 6.60 4.06
CA ILE A 6 6.47 7.23 2.77
C ILE A 6 6.07 8.72 2.77
N SER A 7 4.87 9.06 3.28
CA SER A 7 4.46 10.46 3.39
C SER A 7 5.40 11.26 4.28
N LYS A 8 5.78 10.75 5.45
CA LYS A 8 6.73 11.44 6.36
C LYS A 8 8.07 11.67 5.69
N TYR A 9 8.62 10.63 5.06
CA TYR A 9 9.90 10.71 4.37
C TYR A 9 9.93 11.83 3.33
N PHE A 10 8.95 11.85 2.43
CA PHE A 10 8.91 12.86 1.37
C PHE A 10 8.49 14.25 1.85
N LEU A 11 7.63 14.36 2.88
CA LEU A 11 7.22 15.63 3.45
C LEU A 11 8.39 16.38 4.14
N GLU A 12 9.37 15.66 4.65
CA GLU A 12 10.56 16.21 5.30
C GLU A 12 11.66 16.64 4.31
N ARG A 13 11.54 16.26 3.05
CA ARG A 13 12.50 16.60 2.01
C ARG A 13 12.08 17.86 1.26
N GLU A 14 13.03 18.77 1.04
CA GLU A 14 12.81 20.03 0.36
C GLU A 14 12.94 19.92 -1.18
N ASP A 15 13.61 18.88 -1.65
CA ASP A 15 13.80 18.57 -3.07
C ASP A 15 12.53 18.04 -3.75
N TYR A 16 11.44 17.79 -2.98
CA TYR A 16 10.15 17.33 -3.49
C TYR A 16 9.00 18.23 -3.09
N GLN A 17 8.11 18.54 -4.05
CA GLN A 17 6.80 19.11 -3.76
C GLN A 17 5.82 17.96 -3.44
N THR A 18 5.74 17.59 -2.18
CA THR A 18 4.95 16.43 -1.76
C THR A 18 3.53 16.83 -1.37
N ILE A 19 2.55 16.13 -1.94
CA ILE A 19 1.14 16.17 -1.53
C ILE A 19 0.74 14.77 -1.08
N ALA A 20 0.27 14.64 0.15
CA ALA A 20 -0.21 13.38 0.68
C ALA A 20 -1.74 13.36 0.76
N ILE A 21 -2.35 12.19 0.49
CA ILE A 21 -3.80 12.04 0.55
C ILE A 21 -4.18 11.20 1.78
N LEU A 22 -5.11 11.72 2.58
CA LEU A 22 -5.70 11.04 3.72
C LEU A 22 -7.19 10.79 3.47
N ARG A 23 -7.71 9.69 4.02
CA ARG A 23 -9.13 9.39 3.99
C ARG A 23 -9.92 10.16 5.05
N ASP A 24 -9.27 10.57 6.15
CA ASP A 24 -9.93 11.09 7.32
C ASP A 24 -9.12 12.28 7.88
N TYR A 25 -9.80 13.41 8.01
CA TYR A 25 -9.22 14.65 8.52
C TYR A 25 -8.66 14.49 9.94
N ALA A 26 -9.30 13.67 10.78
CA ALA A 26 -8.83 13.40 12.14
C ALA A 26 -7.43 12.78 12.21
N LYS A 27 -6.96 12.19 11.10
CA LYS A 27 -5.61 11.62 11.00
C LYS A 27 -4.52 12.65 10.80
N LEU A 28 -4.83 13.91 10.48
CA LEU A 28 -3.85 14.98 10.39
C LEU A 28 -3.07 15.17 11.68
N LYS A 29 -3.69 14.92 12.84
CA LYS A 29 -3.03 14.99 14.16
C LYS A 29 -1.83 14.03 14.32
N LEU A 30 -1.70 13.03 13.45
CA LEU A 30 -0.59 12.07 13.43
C LEU A 30 0.67 12.63 12.76
N PHE A 31 0.54 13.81 12.15
CA PHE A 31 1.62 14.49 11.46
C PHE A 31 1.91 15.84 12.10
N HIS A 32 3.15 16.31 11.98
CA HIS A 32 3.54 17.61 12.51
C HIS A 32 2.74 18.73 11.80
N LYS A 33 2.27 19.71 12.57
CA LYS A 33 1.40 20.80 12.09
C LYS A 33 1.95 21.55 10.87
N LYS A 34 3.27 21.71 10.77
CA LYS A 34 3.93 22.37 9.62
C LYS A 34 3.62 21.72 8.26
N PHE A 35 3.22 20.43 8.25
CA PHE A 35 2.92 19.69 7.03
C PHE A 35 1.42 19.64 6.69
N HIS A 36 0.53 20.12 7.58
CA HIS A 36 -0.92 19.96 7.39
C HIS A 36 -1.44 20.51 6.07
N GLN A 37 -0.86 21.62 5.57
CA GLN A 37 -1.21 22.23 4.28
C GLN A 37 -0.81 21.38 3.07
N LYS A 38 0.07 20.39 3.24
CA LYS A 38 0.49 19.44 2.21
C LYS A 38 -0.40 18.19 2.14
N PHE A 39 -1.48 18.16 2.92
CA PHE A 39 -2.43 17.05 2.91
C PHE A 39 -3.74 17.43 2.25
N LEU A 40 -4.25 16.53 1.41
CA LEU A 40 -5.61 16.54 0.90
C LEU A 40 -6.43 15.43 1.57
N VAL A 41 -7.69 15.72 1.87
CA VAL A 41 -8.60 14.72 2.43
C VAL A 41 -9.57 14.28 1.35
N ILE A 42 -9.55 12.99 1.03
CA ILE A 42 -10.48 12.34 0.12
C ILE A 42 -11.15 11.21 0.90
N GLU A 43 -12.33 11.48 1.45
CA GLU A 43 -13.08 10.53 2.29
C GLU A 43 -13.43 9.24 1.54
N ASN A 44 -13.84 9.37 0.29
CA ASN A 44 -14.11 8.24 -0.60
C ASN A 44 -13.22 8.33 -1.85
N ILE A 45 -12.14 7.55 -1.83
CA ILE A 45 -11.20 7.47 -2.96
C ILE A 45 -11.84 6.85 -4.21
N LEU A 46 -12.94 6.09 -4.04
CA LEU A 46 -13.70 5.47 -5.12
C LEU A 46 -14.76 6.41 -5.72
N ASP A 47 -14.86 7.64 -5.25
CA ASP A 47 -15.48 8.71 -6.04
C ASP A 47 -14.51 9.06 -7.19
N TYR A 48 -14.58 8.24 -8.24
CA TYR A 48 -13.64 8.29 -9.36
C TYR A 48 -13.60 9.68 -10.03
N ALA A 49 -14.75 10.31 -10.21
CA ALA A 49 -14.82 11.62 -10.86
C ALA A 49 -14.13 12.70 -10.03
N LYS A 50 -14.37 12.73 -8.72
CA LYS A 50 -13.74 13.68 -7.80
C LYS A 50 -12.24 13.41 -7.67
N THR A 51 -11.85 12.14 -7.52
CA THR A 51 -10.45 11.74 -7.36
C THR A 51 -9.64 12.07 -8.63
N GLU A 52 -10.18 11.77 -9.82
CA GLU A 52 -9.56 12.11 -11.09
C GLU A 52 -9.37 13.63 -11.26
N LYS A 53 -10.41 14.41 -10.94
CA LYS A 53 -10.33 15.88 -10.99
C LYS A 53 -9.21 16.41 -10.09
N ILE A 54 -9.05 15.86 -8.89
CA ILE A 54 -7.97 16.23 -7.96
C ILE A 54 -6.61 15.88 -8.54
N ILE A 55 -6.41 14.65 -9.02
CA ILE A 55 -5.13 14.22 -9.61
C ILE A 55 -4.78 15.09 -10.81
N LYS A 56 -5.75 15.34 -11.70
CA LYS A 56 -5.57 16.21 -12.88
C LYS A 56 -5.26 17.67 -12.52
N SER A 57 -5.75 18.17 -11.39
CA SER A 57 -5.43 19.53 -10.94
C SER A 57 -4.03 19.64 -10.34
N ILE A 58 -3.51 18.57 -9.72
CA ILE A 58 -2.17 18.51 -9.15
C ILE A 58 -1.12 18.30 -10.24
N LYS A 59 -1.40 17.45 -11.23
CA LYS A 59 -0.48 17.01 -12.29
C LYS A 59 0.86 16.57 -11.73
N PRO A 60 0.90 15.53 -10.86
CA PRO A 60 2.14 15.10 -10.25
C PRO A 60 3.07 14.46 -11.27
N ASP A 61 4.39 14.63 -11.12
CA ASP A 61 5.39 13.90 -11.90
C ASP A 61 5.39 12.41 -11.52
N ILE A 62 5.19 12.13 -10.21
CA ILE A 62 5.16 10.77 -9.66
C ILE A 62 3.93 10.63 -8.74
N LEU A 63 3.18 9.55 -8.92
CA LEU A 63 2.10 9.14 -8.02
C LEU A 63 2.48 7.81 -7.36
N ILE A 64 2.44 7.76 -6.01
CA ILE A 64 2.72 6.53 -5.26
C ILE A 64 1.42 5.97 -4.70
N ASN A 65 1.00 4.80 -5.19
CA ASN A 65 -0.19 4.11 -4.70
C ASN A 65 0.15 3.20 -3.51
N CYS A 66 -0.13 3.70 -2.31
CA CYS A 66 0.03 2.96 -1.05
C CYS A 66 -1.26 2.29 -0.56
N LEU A 67 -2.34 2.36 -1.34
CA LEU A 67 -3.62 1.78 -0.94
C LEU A 67 -3.60 0.25 -1.08
N GLY A 68 -4.23 -0.40 -0.12
CA GLY A 68 -4.43 -1.84 -0.12
C GLY A 68 -5.21 -2.27 1.12
N ILE A 69 -6.01 -3.30 0.96
CA ILE A 69 -6.79 -3.94 2.01
C ILE A 69 -6.16 -5.31 2.29
N THR A 70 -5.76 -5.55 3.55
CA THR A 70 -5.02 -6.74 4.00
C THR A 70 -5.82 -7.61 4.96
N ASN A 71 -7.14 -7.44 5.05
CA ASN A 71 -7.92 -8.05 6.14
C ASN A 71 -8.03 -9.57 6.01
N LYS A 72 -7.58 -10.28 7.05
CA LYS A 72 -7.65 -11.76 7.12
C LYS A 72 -9.07 -12.29 7.40
N GLU A 73 -9.99 -11.44 7.86
CA GLU A 73 -11.39 -11.81 8.20
C GLU A 73 -12.34 -11.85 6.99
N ILE A 74 -11.81 -11.71 5.78
CA ILE A 74 -12.54 -11.44 4.54
C ILE A 74 -13.35 -12.62 4.02
N LEU A 75 -12.99 -13.84 4.39
CA LEU A 75 -13.61 -15.05 3.84
C LEU A 75 -15.10 -15.24 4.21
N ILE A 76 -15.67 -14.38 5.04
CA ILE A 76 -16.99 -14.58 5.62
C ILE A 76 -18.03 -13.59 5.07
N ASN A 77 -17.62 -12.50 4.38
CA ASN A 77 -18.55 -11.46 3.95
C ASN A 77 -18.34 -11.04 2.48
N PRO A 78 -19.32 -11.27 1.57
CA PRO A 78 -19.24 -10.90 0.16
C PRO A 78 -18.92 -9.41 -0.08
N ILE A 79 -19.43 -8.49 0.75
CA ILE A 79 -19.17 -7.05 0.66
C ILE A 79 -17.68 -6.75 0.87
N GLN A 80 -17.01 -7.51 1.72
CA GLN A 80 -15.56 -7.34 1.93
C GLN A 80 -14.76 -7.82 0.72
N VAL A 81 -15.20 -8.92 0.07
CA VAL A 81 -14.57 -9.42 -1.16
C VAL A 81 -14.67 -8.40 -2.28
N GLU A 82 -15.85 -7.81 -2.51
CA GLU A 82 -16.05 -6.75 -3.50
C GLU A 82 -15.09 -5.58 -3.26
N LYS A 83 -15.04 -5.10 -2.02
CA LYS A 83 -14.18 -3.99 -1.63
C LYS A 83 -12.70 -4.27 -1.86
N ILE A 84 -12.26 -5.50 -1.59
CA ILE A 84 -10.86 -5.90 -1.83
C ILE A 84 -10.56 -5.91 -3.32
N ILE A 85 -11.40 -6.52 -4.13
CA ILE A 85 -11.22 -6.56 -5.58
C ILE A 85 -11.20 -5.12 -6.12
N THR A 86 -12.11 -4.26 -5.65
CA THR A 86 -12.17 -2.87 -6.10
C THR A 86 -10.87 -2.12 -5.77
N ILE A 87 -10.39 -2.19 -4.52
CA ILE A 87 -9.22 -1.42 -4.07
C ILE A 87 -7.90 -2.05 -4.51
N ASN A 88 -7.77 -3.38 -4.39
CA ASN A 88 -6.49 -4.04 -4.65
C ASN A 88 -6.27 -4.35 -6.12
N SER A 89 -7.35 -4.58 -6.89
CA SER A 89 -7.26 -5.01 -8.29
C SER A 89 -7.65 -3.89 -9.26
N LEU A 90 -8.89 -3.38 -9.21
CA LEU A 90 -9.40 -2.44 -10.22
C LEU A 90 -8.81 -1.04 -10.07
N PHE A 91 -8.69 -0.54 -8.84
CA PHE A 91 -8.25 0.83 -8.57
C PHE A 91 -6.83 1.15 -9.10
N PRO A 92 -5.81 0.27 -8.97
CA PRO A 92 -4.50 0.51 -9.58
C PRO A 92 -4.54 0.71 -11.10
N HIS A 93 -5.30 -0.09 -11.83
CA HIS A 93 -5.45 0.05 -13.28
C HIS A 93 -6.20 1.34 -13.67
N TRP A 94 -7.19 1.73 -12.88
CA TRP A 94 -7.87 3.00 -13.06
C TRP A 94 -6.92 4.18 -12.85
N LEU A 95 -6.08 4.15 -11.79
CA LEU A 95 -5.05 5.16 -11.57
C LEU A 95 -4.05 5.22 -12.72
N GLN A 96 -3.62 4.06 -13.23
CA GLN A 96 -2.68 3.99 -14.34
C GLN A 96 -3.22 4.71 -15.59
N ARG A 97 -4.51 4.53 -15.92
CA ARG A 97 -5.12 5.25 -17.04
C ARG A 97 -4.97 6.77 -16.88
N ILE A 98 -5.28 7.30 -15.70
CA ILE A 98 -5.15 8.75 -15.43
C ILE A 98 -3.68 9.20 -15.50
N CYS A 99 -2.78 8.40 -14.92
CA CYS A 99 -1.35 8.70 -14.93
C CYS A 99 -0.80 8.71 -16.36
N SER A 100 -1.25 7.77 -17.21
CA SER A 100 -0.88 7.73 -18.62
C SER A 100 -1.30 8.98 -19.37
N ASP A 101 -2.56 9.43 -19.17
CA ASP A 101 -3.09 10.67 -19.79
C ASP A 101 -2.29 11.92 -19.37
N LEU A 102 -1.66 11.90 -18.20
CA LEU A 102 -0.91 13.04 -17.64
C LEU A 102 0.60 12.94 -17.88
N GLY A 103 1.11 11.83 -18.36
CA GLY A 103 2.55 11.53 -18.38
C GLY A 103 3.16 11.29 -16.99
N THR A 104 2.33 11.05 -15.98
CA THR A 104 2.72 10.79 -14.59
C THR A 104 3.30 9.39 -14.45
N ARG A 105 4.43 9.24 -13.75
CA ARG A 105 4.94 7.92 -13.37
C ARG A 105 4.16 7.37 -12.19
N LEU A 106 3.62 6.15 -12.32
CA LEU A 106 2.88 5.48 -11.24
C LEU A 106 3.75 4.41 -10.57
N ILE A 107 3.97 4.55 -9.26
CA ILE A 107 4.60 3.52 -8.43
C ILE A 107 3.51 2.83 -7.62
N HIS A 108 3.36 1.50 -7.82
CA HIS A 108 2.35 0.69 -7.13
C HIS A 108 3.01 -0.28 -6.16
N LEU A 109 2.55 -0.27 -4.90
CA LEU A 109 3.03 -1.19 -3.87
C LEU A 109 2.21 -2.48 -3.89
N SER A 110 2.83 -3.56 -4.35
CA SER A 110 2.31 -4.93 -4.29
C SER A 110 2.82 -5.66 -3.04
N THR A 111 2.83 -6.98 -3.06
CA THR A 111 3.18 -7.84 -1.92
C THR A 111 3.95 -9.08 -2.39
N ASP A 112 4.75 -9.66 -1.52
CA ASP A 112 5.32 -10.99 -1.67
C ASP A 112 4.28 -12.11 -1.52
N CYS A 113 3.12 -11.84 -0.91
CA CYS A 113 2.02 -12.80 -0.77
C CYS A 113 1.37 -13.20 -2.12
N ILE A 114 1.86 -12.70 -3.25
CA ILE A 114 1.53 -13.24 -4.57
C ILE A 114 2.19 -14.60 -4.82
N PHE A 115 3.13 -15.01 -3.98
CA PHE A 115 3.78 -16.31 -4.00
C PHE A 115 3.33 -17.15 -2.81
N SER A 116 3.21 -18.47 -3.01
CA SER A 116 2.80 -19.41 -1.97
C SER A 116 3.89 -19.66 -0.90
N GLY A 117 5.14 -19.41 -1.23
CA GLY A 117 6.29 -19.75 -0.40
C GLY A 117 6.84 -21.18 -0.61
N ASN A 118 6.18 -22.02 -1.40
CA ASN A 118 6.55 -23.42 -1.59
C ASN A 118 7.94 -23.61 -2.23
N LYS A 119 8.31 -22.75 -3.18
CA LYS A 119 9.59 -22.81 -3.89
C LYS A 119 10.72 -22.20 -3.07
N GLY A 120 10.51 -21.07 -2.40
CA GLY A 120 11.56 -20.21 -1.86
C GLY A 120 12.41 -19.54 -2.94
N PHE A 121 13.24 -18.57 -2.58
CA PHE A 121 14.14 -17.84 -3.50
C PHE A 121 13.46 -17.36 -4.77
N TYR A 122 12.27 -16.76 -4.63
CA TYR A 122 11.51 -16.22 -5.75
C TYR A 122 12.21 -15.03 -6.39
N SER A 123 12.10 -14.94 -7.71
CA SER A 123 12.52 -13.81 -8.54
C SER A 123 11.30 -13.15 -9.19
N GLU A 124 11.52 -12.06 -9.88
CA GLU A 124 10.48 -11.35 -10.65
C GLU A 124 9.95 -12.18 -11.81
N GLU A 125 10.73 -13.14 -12.33
CA GLU A 125 10.38 -14.02 -13.45
C GLU A 125 9.53 -15.23 -13.03
N ASP A 126 9.43 -15.48 -11.73
CA ASP A 126 8.65 -16.61 -11.24
C ASP A 126 7.14 -16.38 -11.42
N ILE A 127 6.44 -17.45 -11.77
CA ILE A 127 4.99 -17.43 -11.93
C ILE A 127 4.33 -17.30 -10.55
N PRO A 128 3.55 -16.25 -10.31
CA PRO A 128 2.83 -16.09 -9.06
C PRO A 128 1.79 -17.20 -8.84
N ASP A 129 1.70 -17.69 -7.60
CA ASP A 129 0.80 -18.77 -7.18
C ASP A 129 0.10 -18.46 -5.83
N PRO A 130 -0.56 -17.28 -5.68
CA PRO A 130 -1.10 -16.82 -4.41
C PRO A 130 -2.16 -17.78 -3.86
N PRO A 131 -2.02 -18.21 -2.58
CA PRO A 131 -2.94 -19.19 -1.99
C PRO A 131 -4.28 -18.58 -1.56
N ASP A 132 -4.32 -17.28 -1.29
CA ASP A 132 -5.48 -16.62 -0.70
C ASP A 132 -6.03 -15.45 -1.54
N ILE A 133 -7.19 -14.92 -1.13
CA ILE A 133 -7.86 -13.82 -1.81
C ILE A 133 -7.05 -12.51 -1.77
N TYR A 134 -6.27 -12.29 -0.71
CA TYR A 134 -5.43 -11.11 -0.60
C TYR A 134 -4.33 -11.13 -1.68
N GLY A 135 -3.54 -12.20 -1.71
CA GLY A 135 -2.49 -12.35 -2.72
C GLY A 135 -3.05 -12.29 -4.15
N ARG A 136 -4.17 -13.02 -4.41
CA ARG A 136 -4.85 -12.99 -5.72
C ARG A 136 -5.32 -11.60 -6.11
N SER A 137 -5.93 -10.86 -5.19
CA SER A 137 -6.40 -9.50 -5.47
C SER A 137 -5.24 -8.52 -5.72
N LYS A 138 -4.14 -8.66 -5.00
CA LYS A 138 -2.93 -7.85 -5.21
C LYS A 138 -2.26 -8.18 -6.53
N LEU A 139 -2.16 -9.46 -6.89
CA LEU A 139 -1.63 -9.90 -8.18
C LEU A 139 -2.42 -9.31 -9.35
N LEU A 140 -3.76 -9.37 -9.28
CA LEU A 140 -4.63 -8.77 -10.31
C LEU A 140 -4.49 -7.25 -10.42
N GLY A 141 -3.97 -6.59 -9.40
CA GLY A 141 -3.72 -5.14 -9.41
C GLY A 141 -2.29 -4.76 -9.79
N GLU A 142 -1.41 -5.71 -10.07
CA GLU A 142 -0.05 -5.42 -10.51
C GLU A 142 -0.05 -4.79 -11.91
N LEU A 143 0.80 -3.78 -12.06
CA LEU A 143 0.87 -2.97 -13.27
C LEU A 143 2.15 -3.31 -14.04
N ASN A 144 1.99 -3.62 -15.30
CA ASN A 144 3.09 -3.84 -16.24
C ASN A 144 2.84 -3.01 -17.51
N TYR A 145 2.82 -1.67 -17.33
CA TYR A 145 2.60 -0.70 -18.40
C TYR A 145 3.78 0.27 -18.45
N GLU A 146 3.90 0.97 -19.57
CA GLU A 146 4.84 2.07 -19.68
C GLU A 146 4.62 3.10 -18.55
N ASN A 147 5.71 3.70 -18.05
CA ASN A 147 5.70 4.63 -16.90
C ASN A 147 5.13 4.07 -15.58
N THR A 148 5.08 2.74 -15.42
CA THR A 148 4.71 2.13 -14.14
C THR A 148 5.88 1.41 -13.50
N LEU A 149 5.83 1.32 -12.16
CA LEU A 149 6.71 0.46 -11.37
C LEU A 149 5.87 -0.25 -10.31
N THR A 150 5.81 -1.57 -10.37
CA THR A 150 5.21 -2.38 -9.30
C THR A 150 6.31 -2.91 -8.39
N ILE A 151 6.21 -2.61 -7.09
CA ILE A 151 7.17 -3.08 -6.07
C ILE A 151 6.51 -4.18 -5.26
N ARG A 152 6.96 -5.42 -5.45
CA ARG A 152 6.61 -6.58 -4.62
C ARG A 152 7.45 -6.52 -3.36
N LYS A 153 6.81 -6.44 -2.20
CA LYS A 153 7.54 -6.24 -0.95
C LYS A 153 6.83 -6.91 0.22
N SER A 154 7.59 -7.29 1.21
CA SER A 154 7.15 -7.55 2.57
C SER A 154 7.88 -6.62 3.53
N VAL A 155 7.16 -6.03 4.47
CA VAL A 155 7.74 -5.03 5.37
C VAL A 155 7.34 -5.28 6.82
N ILE A 156 8.24 -4.95 7.71
CA ILE A 156 8.00 -4.92 9.15
C ILE A 156 8.21 -3.51 9.68
N GLY A 157 7.37 -3.07 10.61
CA GLY A 157 7.48 -1.77 11.24
C GLY A 157 6.29 -1.41 12.11
N HIS A 158 6.40 -0.29 12.81
CA HIS A 158 5.39 0.20 13.73
C HIS A 158 4.11 0.67 13.02
N GLU A 159 2.96 0.23 13.49
CA GLU A 159 1.66 0.72 13.04
C GLU A 159 1.25 1.96 13.84
N LEU A 160 0.63 2.94 13.15
CA LEU A 160 0.23 4.19 13.79
C LEU A 160 -0.95 4.06 14.76
N VAL A 161 -1.88 3.18 14.47
CA VAL A 161 -3.19 3.21 15.14
C VAL A 161 -3.61 1.86 15.67
N ASN A 162 -3.62 0.82 14.84
CA ASN A 162 -4.30 -0.43 15.17
C ASN A 162 -3.46 -1.40 16.01
N LYS A 163 -2.15 -1.26 16.02
CA LYS A 163 -1.20 -2.11 16.76
C LYS A 163 -1.46 -3.62 16.60
N LYS A 164 -1.86 -4.06 15.39
CA LYS A 164 -2.19 -5.46 15.07
C LYS A 164 -1.12 -6.13 14.20
N GLY A 165 -0.12 -5.38 13.76
CA GLY A 165 0.99 -5.89 12.98
C GLY A 165 1.90 -6.82 13.79
N LEU A 166 2.71 -7.61 13.07
CA LEU A 166 3.61 -8.59 13.68
C LEU A 166 4.51 -7.97 14.76
N LEU A 167 5.09 -6.80 14.48
CA LEU A 167 5.98 -6.11 15.42
C LEU A 167 5.25 -5.70 16.69
N GLU A 168 4.08 -5.05 16.55
CA GLU A 168 3.29 -4.61 17.70
C GLU A 168 2.80 -5.79 18.53
N TRP A 169 2.33 -6.84 17.85
CA TRP A 169 1.93 -8.08 18.51
C TRP A 169 3.09 -8.68 19.32
N PHE A 170 4.29 -8.74 18.76
CA PHE A 170 5.46 -9.29 19.45
C PHE A 170 5.88 -8.43 20.65
N LEU A 171 5.90 -7.10 20.50
CA LEU A 171 6.29 -6.18 21.58
C LEU A 171 5.27 -6.15 22.73
N ASP A 172 4.02 -6.53 22.48
CA ASP A 172 2.96 -6.60 23.48
C ASP A 172 2.98 -7.92 24.29
N GLN A 173 3.84 -8.87 23.93
CA GLN A 173 3.95 -10.14 24.64
C GLN A 173 4.73 -9.96 25.94
N THR A 174 4.17 -10.46 27.04
CA THR A 174 4.81 -10.45 28.37
C THR A 174 5.33 -11.82 28.81
N ASN A 175 4.96 -12.86 28.07
CA ASN A 175 5.28 -14.24 28.37
C ASN A 175 6.06 -14.89 27.23
N PHE A 176 6.35 -16.20 27.39
CA PHE A 176 6.98 -17.00 26.36
C PHE A 176 6.17 -17.00 25.04
N VAL A 177 6.87 -16.77 23.93
CA VAL A 177 6.30 -16.76 22.59
C VAL A 177 6.91 -17.89 21.76
N GLN A 178 6.06 -18.70 21.15
CA GLN A 178 6.51 -19.71 20.20
C GLN A 178 6.90 -19.06 18.87
N GLY A 179 8.13 -19.32 18.41
CA GLY A 179 8.60 -18.96 17.08
C GLY A 179 8.39 -20.07 16.06
N TYR A 180 8.06 -19.71 14.84
CA TYR A 180 7.96 -20.65 13.72
C TYR A 180 9.34 -20.93 13.12
N LYS A 181 9.85 -22.15 13.27
CA LYS A 181 11.20 -22.51 12.80
C LYS A 181 11.34 -22.48 11.26
N ASN A 182 10.29 -22.80 10.55
CA ASN A 182 10.32 -22.99 9.09
C ASN A 182 9.68 -21.83 8.31
N VAL A 183 9.22 -20.76 8.99
CA VAL A 183 8.72 -19.56 8.33
C VAL A 183 9.89 -18.62 8.08
N ILE A 184 10.37 -18.61 6.84
CA ILE A 184 11.45 -17.74 6.40
C ILE A 184 10.84 -16.45 5.89
N PHE A 185 11.27 -15.33 6.46
CA PHE A 185 10.83 -13.99 6.10
C PHE A 185 12.00 -13.20 5.50
N SER A 186 11.87 -12.74 4.27
CA SER A 186 12.87 -11.96 3.55
C SER A 186 12.47 -10.48 3.36
N GLY A 187 11.53 -10.00 4.16
CA GLY A 187 11.11 -8.61 4.11
C GLY A 187 12.12 -7.65 4.74
N ILE A 188 11.96 -6.37 4.42
CA ILE A 188 12.79 -5.28 4.93
C ILE A 188 12.04 -4.46 5.98
N THR A 189 12.73 -3.58 6.68
CA THR A 189 12.05 -2.60 7.53
C THR A 189 11.31 -1.58 6.67
N VAL A 190 10.22 -1.01 7.19
CA VAL A 190 9.50 0.03 6.49
C VAL A 190 10.33 1.31 6.27
N LEU A 191 11.45 1.45 6.97
CA LEU A 191 12.37 2.59 6.84
C LEU A 191 13.37 2.39 5.70
N GLU A 192 13.61 1.16 5.28
CA GLU A 192 14.52 0.82 4.18
C GLU A 192 13.81 0.77 2.82
N LEU A 193 12.48 0.69 2.82
CA LEU A 193 11.66 0.72 1.61
C LEU A 193 11.70 2.11 0.96
#